data_a2debb6c43f29c731039d6537cdb4369
#
_entry.id   a2debb6c43f29c731039d6537cdb4369
#
_cell.length_a   1.000
_cell.length_b   1.000
_cell.length_c   1.000
_cell.angle_alpha   90.00
_cell.angle_beta   90.00
_cell.angle_gamma   90.00
#
_symmetry.space_group_name_H-M   'P 1'
#
loop_
_entity.id
_entity.type
_entity.pdbx_description
1 polymer ?
#
loop_
_entity_poly.entity_id
_entity_poly.type
_entity_poly.pdbx_seq_one_letter_code
_entity_poly.pdbx_strand_id
1 'polypeptide(L)'
;MIHSRTLHALEFPQITEHLASLCLSPAGRERALELRPLEDAAAVTHAARLYDESAVWAARPMGEGGFALGSFPDVGAFLRVAEKPGLQPDTDAFWALREMLRLAKAAHASIALPEAEDQWPHLLALAQETPLPVQLTAALLRCISDDGLIRDESSPELFQVRSELRRLHQNCMRRVKDYAMQYNMLAWLQDEFMTLSSDRYVLPLKANFKGRMQGIIHDWSQTGETCYFEPMFLVEINNRLQELKREEREEEHKVLAYLRSLLLAELPGARAALELLAQLEHMRWCRYHYLNNWAFGQPENG
;
A
#
# COMPACT_ATOMS: atom_id res chain seq x y z
N MET A 1 22.89 25.36 -22.64
CA MET A 1 22.84 24.87 -21.21
C MET A 1 23.02 26.07 -20.30
N ILE A 2 21.97 26.41 -19.52
CA ILE A 2 22.00 27.58 -18.62
C ILE A 2 22.99 27.31 -17.48
N HIS A 3 23.89 28.27 -17.22
CA HIS A 3 24.92 28.13 -16.20
C HIS A 3 24.31 28.11 -14.80
N SER A 4 24.82 27.25 -13.88
CA SER A 4 24.35 27.16 -12.49
C SER A 4 24.35 28.50 -11.75
N ARG A 5 25.34 29.38 -12.04
CA ARG A 5 25.38 30.75 -11.49
C ARG A 5 24.18 31.59 -11.91
N THR A 6 23.72 31.44 -13.16
CA THR A 6 22.52 32.15 -13.65
C THR A 6 21.26 31.66 -12.95
N LEU A 7 21.14 30.35 -12.73
CA LEU A 7 20.02 29.77 -11.98
C LEU A 7 19.99 30.26 -10.52
N HIS A 8 21.14 30.36 -9.88
CA HIS A 8 21.23 30.93 -8.53
C HIS A 8 20.91 32.41 -8.49
N ALA A 9 21.37 33.19 -9.47
CA ALA A 9 21.07 34.63 -9.56
C ALA A 9 19.58 34.90 -9.82
N LEU A 10 18.87 33.96 -10.45
CA LEU A 10 17.42 33.99 -10.68
C LEU A 10 16.61 33.31 -9.56
N GLU A 11 17.26 32.92 -8.47
CA GLU A 11 16.64 32.24 -7.33
C GLU A 11 15.88 30.94 -7.71
N PHE A 12 16.23 30.33 -8.84
CA PHE A 12 15.57 29.13 -9.38
C PHE A 12 15.52 27.97 -8.38
N PRO A 13 16.55 27.67 -7.57
CA PRO A 13 16.49 26.65 -6.52
C PRO A 13 15.37 26.91 -5.50
N GLN A 14 15.14 28.16 -5.11
CA GLN A 14 14.07 28.52 -4.16
C GLN A 14 12.68 28.24 -4.76
N ILE A 15 12.54 28.48 -6.08
CA ILE A 15 11.30 28.16 -6.80
C ILE A 15 11.05 26.64 -6.78
N THR A 16 12.08 25.83 -7.08
CA THR A 16 11.94 24.35 -7.08
C THR A 16 11.69 23.79 -5.69
N GLU A 17 12.35 24.34 -4.65
CA GLU A 17 12.09 23.97 -3.24
C GLU A 17 10.66 24.31 -2.81
N HIS A 18 10.19 25.49 -3.21
CA HIS A 18 8.83 25.90 -2.93
C HIS A 18 7.80 25.00 -3.63
N LEU A 19 7.98 24.70 -4.91
CA LEU A 19 7.15 23.74 -5.63
C LEU A 19 7.16 22.35 -4.97
N ALA A 20 8.34 21.88 -4.57
CA ALA A 20 8.47 20.62 -3.86
C ALA A 20 7.70 20.59 -2.52
N SER A 21 7.66 21.72 -1.81
CA SER A 21 6.90 21.85 -0.55
C SER A 21 5.39 21.71 -0.72
N LEU A 22 4.88 21.97 -1.93
CA LEU A 22 3.46 21.87 -2.26
C LEU A 22 3.06 20.45 -2.71
N CYS A 23 4.03 19.65 -3.14
CA CYS A 23 3.76 18.29 -3.59
C CYS A 23 3.33 17.39 -2.43
N LEU A 24 2.29 16.60 -2.66
CA LEU A 24 1.72 15.68 -1.69
C LEU A 24 2.49 14.34 -1.66
N SER A 25 3.07 13.95 -2.81
CA SER A 25 3.81 12.69 -2.95
C SER A 25 5.32 12.89 -2.91
N PRO A 26 6.10 11.88 -2.44
CA PRO A 26 7.54 11.90 -2.53
C PRO A 26 8.07 12.00 -3.98
N ALA A 27 7.43 11.30 -4.92
CA ALA A 27 7.79 11.34 -6.35
C ALA A 27 7.58 12.73 -6.95
N GLY A 28 6.46 13.40 -6.63
CA GLY A 28 6.21 14.77 -7.07
C GLY A 28 7.24 15.75 -6.51
N ARG A 29 7.66 15.58 -5.25
CA ARG A 29 8.72 16.39 -4.64
C ARG A 29 10.08 16.18 -5.33
N GLU A 30 10.47 14.92 -5.57
CA GLU A 30 11.71 14.57 -6.28
C GLU A 30 11.72 15.22 -7.67
N ARG A 31 10.62 15.09 -8.41
CA ARG A 31 10.46 15.71 -9.73
C ARG A 31 10.54 17.25 -9.68
N ALA A 32 9.91 17.88 -8.70
CA ALA A 32 9.95 19.35 -8.56
C ALA A 32 11.38 19.87 -8.30
N LEU A 33 12.17 19.16 -7.49
CA LEU A 33 13.57 19.49 -7.22
C LEU A 33 14.50 19.26 -8.43
N GLU A 34 14.15 18.33 -9.31
CA GLU A 34 14.92 18.00 -10.51
C GLU A 34 14.60 18.88 -11.72
N LEU A 35 13.64 19.78 -11.60
CA LEU A 35 13.27 20.69 -12.69
C LEU A 35 14.46 21.46 -13.24
N ARG A 36 14.42 21.67 -14.54
CA ARG A 36 15.39 22.50 -15.28
C ARG A 36 14.63 23.42 -16.24
N PRO A 37 15.11 24.63 -16.47
CA PRO A 37 14.53 25.50 -17.50
C PRO A 37 14.60 24.87 -18.87
N LEU A 38 13.53 25.02 -19.63
CA LEU A 38 13.49 24.59 -21.03
C LEU A 38 14.21 25.60 -21.90
N GLU A 39 15.10 25.14 -22.79
CA GLU A 39 15.91 25.99 -23.67
C GLU A 39 15.29 26.13 -25.07
N ASP A 40 14.45 25.19 -25.48
CA ASP A 40 13.80 25.16 -26.78
C ASP A 40 12.42 25.80 -26.74
N ALA A 41 12.14 26.72 -27.68
CA ALA A 41 10.85 27.41 -27.76
C ALA A 41 9.67 26.47 -28.06
N ALA A 42 9.88 25.39 -28.82
CA ALA A 42 8.85 24.41 -29.07
C ALA A 42 8.52 23.61 -27.79
N ALA A 43 9.53 23.22 -27.02
CA ALA A 43 9.36 22.55 -25.73
C ALA A 43 8.63 23.45 -24.72
N VAL A 44 8.95 24.75 -24.68
CA VAL A 44 8.25 25.74 -23.84
C VAL A 44 6.78 25.83 -24.24
N THR A 45 6.50 25.93 -25.55
CA THR A 45 5.12 26.02 -26.05
C THR A 45 4.33 24.76 -25.74
N HIS A 46 4.93 23.59 -25.90
CA HIS A 46 4.30 22.31 -25.57
C HIS A 46 4.00 22.18 -24.08
N ALA A 47 4.97 22.52 -23.22
CA ALA A 47 4.78 22.53 -21.78
C ALA A 47 3.65 23.49 -21.35
N ALA A 48 3.62 24.71 -21.90
CA ALA A 48 2.58 25.67 -21.61
C ALA A 48 1.18 25.13 -21.93
N ARG A 49 1.02 24.48 -23.09
CA ARG A 49 -0.25 23.83 -23.47
C ARG A 49 -0.64 22.72 -22.48
N LEU A 50 0.28 21.84 -22.13
CA LEU A 50 0.04 20.78 -21.12
C LEU A 50 -0.41 21.36 -19.77
N TYR A 51 0.20 22.46 -19.33
CA TYR A 51 -0.21 23.13 -18.09
C TYR A 51 -1.62 23.73 -18.21
N ASP A 52 -1.97 24.36 -19.34
CA ASP A 52 -3.29 24.92 -19.56
C ASP A 52 -4.37 23.83 -19.61
N GLU A 53 -4.12 22.76 -20.34
CA GLU A 53 -5.01 21.61 -20.46
C GLU A 53 -5.17 20.88 -19.10
N SER A 54 -4.07 20.67 -18.38
CA SER A 54 -4.11 20.04 -17.05
C SER A 54 -4.96 20.81 -16.07
N ALA A 55 -5.03 22.12 -16.19
CA ALA A 55 -5.88 22.94 -15.33
C ALA A 55 -7.36 22.88 -15.72
N VAL A 56 -7.67 22.82 -17.02
CA VAL A 56 -9.04 22.58 -17.47
C VAL A 56 -9.52 21.22 -16.94
N TRP A 57 -8.70 20.19 -17.10
CA TRP A 57 -8.98 18.87 -16.56
C TRP A 57 -9.15 18.86 -15.04
N ALA A 58 -8.23 19.48 -14.28
CA ALA A 58 -8.25 19.50 -12.81
C ALA A 58 -9.38 20.36 -12.20
N ALA A 59 -9.95 21.30 -12.97
CA ALA A 59 -11.05 22.14 -12.52
C ALA A 59 -12.42 21.45 -12.59
N ARG A 60 -12.51 20.24 -13.15
CA ARG A 60 -13.78 19.51 -13.29
C ARG A 60 -14.35 19.10 -11.94
N PRO A 61 -15.67 19.20 -11.76
CA PRO A 61 -16.36 18.71 -10.57
C PRO A 61 -16.23 17.17 -10.46
N MET A 62 -16.10 16.66 -9.24
CA MET A 62 -15.97 15.20 -8.99
C MET A 62 -17.16 14.40 -9.53
N GLY A 63 -18.38 14.97 -9.55
CA GLY A 63 -19.58 14.34 -10.10
C GLY A 63 -19.63 14.28 -11.63
N GLU A 64 -18.73 15.00 -12.33
CA GLU A 64 -18.68 15.13 -13.79
C GLU A 64 -17.35 14.58 -14.36
N GLY A 65 -16.81 13.55 -13.76
CA GLY A 65 -15.53 12.95 -14.19
C GLY A 65 -14.29 13.68 -13.68
N GLY A 66 -14.44 14.58 -12.71
CA GLY A 66 -13.32 15.22 -12.03
C GLY A 66 -12.47 14.23 -11.26
N PHE A 67 -11.18 14.55 -11.09
CA PHE A 67 -10.20 13.71 -10.43
C PHE A 67 -9.48 14.50 -9.34
N ALA A 68 -9.47 13.95 -8.12
CA ALA A 68 -8.66 14.47 -7.03
C ALA A 68 -7.36 13.70 -6.93
N LEU A 69 -6.26 14.33 -7.30
CA LEU A 69 -4.93 13.77 -7.08
C LEU A 69 -4.64 13.81 -5.58
N GLY A 70 -4.69 12.65 -4.93
CA GLY A 70 -4.37 12.48 -3.52
C GLY A 70 -2.91 12.09 -3.29
N SER A 71 -2.50 12.11 -2.02
CA SER A 71 -1.22 11.52 -1.62
C SER A 71 -1.21 10.01 -1.86
N PHE A 72 -0.05 9.46 -2.22
CA PHE A 72 0.18 8.03 -2.32
C PHE A 72 1.52 7.66 -1.67
N PRO A 73 1.71 6.39 -1.23
CA PRO A 73 2.94 5.95 -0.60
C PRO A 73 4.17 6.09 -1.51
N ASP A 74 5.36 6.23 -0.91
CA ASP A 74 6.61 6.24 -1.67
C ASP A 74 6.94 4.85 -2.20
N VAL A 75 6.85 4.71 -3.51
CA VAL A 75 7.24 3.49 -4.23
C VAL A 75 8.50 3.69 -5.09
N GLY A 76 9.01 4.92 -5.19
CA GLY A 76 10.14 5.26 -6.06
C GLY A 76 11.39 4.47 -5.71
N ALA A 77 11.76 4.44 -4.43
CA ALA A 77 12.90 3.68 -3.96
C ALA A 77 12.76 2.18 -4.24
N PHE A 78 11.57 1.62 -4.01
CA PHE A 78 11.26 0.22 -4.28
C PHE A 78 11.37 -0.11 -5.78
N LEU A 79 10.77 0.67 -6.66
CA LEU A 79 10.81 0.45 -8.12
C LEU A 79 12.23 0.58 -8.69
N ARG A 80 13.10 1.42 -8.10
CA ARG A 80 14.52 1.52 -8.52
C ARG A 80 15.31 0.24 -8.25
N VAL A 81 14.97 -0.50 -7.21
CA VAL A 81 15.71 -1.71 -6.78
C VAL A 81 14.97 -3.01 -7.09
N ALA A 82 13.78 -2.97 -7.67
CA ALA A 82 12.93 -4.14 -7.90
C ALA A 82 13.62 -5.27 -8.68
N GLU A 83 14.55 -4.94 -9.58
CA GLU A 83 15.31 -5.90 -10.40
C GLU A 83 16.49 -6.55 -9.64
N LYS A 84 16.82 -6.07 -8.43
CA LYS A 84 17.95 -6.66 -7.69
C LYS A 84 17.69 -8.13 -7.38
N PRO A 85 18.68 -9.02 -7.66
CA PRO A 85 18.56 -10.43 -7.29
C PRO A 85 18.39 -10.59 -5.78
N GLY A 86 17.50 -11.49 -5.37
CA GLY A 86 17.25 -11.79 -3.95
C GLY A 86 16.34 -10.79 -3.23
N LEU A 87 15.92 -9.70 -3.85
CA LEU A 87 14.90 -8.83 -3.27
C LEU A 87 13.57 -9.59 -3.19
N GLN A 88 13.04 -9.73 -1.99
CA GLN A 88 11.69 -10.25 -1.75
C GLN A 88 10.86 -9.12 -1.17
N PRO A 89 9.99 -8.48 -1.97
CA PRO A 89 9.10 -7.45 -1.46
C PRO A 89 8.13 -8.04 -0.44
N ASP A 90 7.91 -7.31 0.62
CA ASP A 90 6.89 -7.63 1.62
C ASP A 90 5.49 -7.17 1.16
N THR A 91 4.52 -7.45 1.98
CA THR A 91 3.12 -7.08 1.73
C THR A 91 2.94 -5.57 1.71
N ASP A 92 3.69 -4.82 2.53
CA ASP A 92 3.60 -3.35 2.61
C ASP A 92 4.08 -2.68 1.33
N ALA A 93 5.17 -3.19 0.72
CA ALA A 93 5.67 -2.70 -0.56
C ALA A 93 4.65 -2.93 -1.69
N PHE A 94 3.99 -4.09 -1.71
CA PHE A 94 2.94 -4.37 -2.69
C PHE A 94 1.66 -3.58 -2.44
N TRP A 95 1.30 -3.33 -1.18
CA TRP A 95 0.19 -2.45 -0.84
C TRP A 95 0.44 -1.01 -1.31
N ALA A 96 1.63 -0.48 -1.05
CA ALA A 96 2.03 0.84 -1.51
C ALA A 96 1.96 0.94 -3.05
N LEU A 97 2.46 -0.07 -3.75
CA LEU A 97 2.40 -0.16 -5.21
C LEU A 97 0.95 -0.24 -5.73
N ARG A 98 0.11 -1.03 -5.06
CA ARG A 98 -1.33 -1.14 -5.35
C ARG A 98 -2.02 0.22 -5.29
N GLU A 99 -1.78 0.99 -4.22
CA GLU A 99 -2.41 2.29 -4.03
C GLU A 99 -1.95 3.29 -5.10
N MET A 100 -0.67 3.31 -5.42
CA MET A 100 -0.12 4.14 -6.50
C MET A 100 -0.73 3.77 -7.85
N LEU A 101 -0.78 2.48 -8.21
CA LEU A 101 -1.33 2.04 -9.49
C LEU A 101 -2.85 2.23 -9.58
N ARG A 102 -3.58 2.08 -8.47
CA ARG A 102 -5.01 2.40 -8.39
C ARG A 102 -5.26 3.87 -8.71
N LEU A 103 -4.44 4.77 -8.15
CA LEU A 103 -4.50 6.20 -8.42
C LEU A 103 -4.14 6.52 -9.87
N ALA A 104 -3.07 5.92 -10.42
CA ALA A 104 -2.66 6.10 -11.81
C ALA A 104 -3.74 5.64 -12.79
N LYS A 105 -4.37 4.50 -12.53
CA LYS A 105 -5.49 3.99 -13.34
C LYS A 105 -6.69 4.94 -13.30
N ALA A 106 -7.03 5.49 -12.13
CA ALA A 106 -8.11 6.45 -11.98
C ALA A 106 -7.81 7.78 -12.70
N ALA A 107 -6.58 8.27 -12.60
CA ALA A 107 -6.12 9.46 -13.32
C ALA A 107 -6.23 9.26 -14.83
N HIS A 108 -5.69 8.15 -15.34
CA HIS A 108 -5.77 7.80 -16.77
C HIS A 108 -7.21 7.73 -17.26
N ALA A 109 -8.10 7.09 -16.51
CA ALA A 109 -9.52 7.00 -16.87
C ALA A 109 -10.20 8.38 -16.88
N SER A 110 -9.85 9.28 -15.96
CA SER A 110 -10.40 10.64 -15.94
C SER A 110 -9.85 11.57 -17.03
N ILE A 111 -8.66 11.26 -17.56
CA ILE A 111 -8.10 11.98 -18.70
C ILE A 111 -8.74 11.50 -20.02
N ALA A 112 -9.00 10.19 -20.16
CA ALA A 112 -9.50 9.56 -21.38
C ALA A 112 -11.03 9.64 -21.51
N LEU A 113 -11.62 10.78 -21.19
CA LEU A 113 -13.07 11.04 -21.32
C LEU A 113 -13.42 11.41 -22.79
N PRO A 114 -14.70 11.28 -23.21
CA PRO A 114 -15.09 11.55 -24.60
C PRO A 114 -14.74 12.95 -25.09
N GLU A 115 -14.74 13.96 -24.24
CA GLU A 115 -14.42 15.35 -24.55
C GLU A 115 -12.92 15.65 -24.53
N ALA A 116 -12.06 14.69 -24.24
CA ALA A 116 -10.62 14.90 -24.07
C ALA A 116 -9.92 15.38 -25.34
N GLU A 117 -10.34 14.88 -26.51
CA GLU A 117 -9.78 15.29 -27.82
C GLU A 117 -9.97 16.78 -28.09
N ASP A 118 -11.08 17.36 -27.62
CA ASP A 118 -11.40 18.77 -27.82
C ASP A 118 -10.83 19.68 -26.74
N GLN A 119 -10.80 19.24 -25.48
CA GLN A 119 -10.50 20.09 -24.35
C GLN A 119 -9.05 19.97 -23.83
N TRP A 120 -8.44 18.78 -23.88
CA TRP A 120 -7.05 18.55 -23.44
C TRP A 120 -6.31 17.48 -24.27
N PRO A 121 -6.16 17.72 -25.60
CA PRO A 121 -5.57 16.74 -26.52
C PRO A 121 -4.13 16.36 -26.20
N HIS A 122 -3.30 17.31 -25.69
CA HIS A 122 -1.91 17.02 -25.33
C HIS A 122 -1.82 16.20 -24.03
N LEU A 123 -2.69 16.46 -23.07
CA LEU A 123 -2.78 15.67 -21.84
C LEU A 123 -3.29 14.25 -22.14
N LEU A 124 -4.27 14.13 -23.05
CA LEU A 124 -4.75 12.84 -23.54
C LEU A 124 -3.63 12.05 -24.23
N ALA A 125 -2.85 12.68 -25.12
CA ALA A 125 -1.71 12.06 -25.78
C ALA A 125 -0.68 11.56 -24.75
N LEU A 126 -0.32 12.36 -23.76
CA LEU A 126 0.56 11.97 -22.66
C LEU A 126 0.06 10.73 -21.93
N ALA A 127 -1.23 10.66 -21.63
CA ALA A 127 -1.83 9.50 -20.96
C ALA A 127 -1.81 8.27 -21.87
N GLN A 128 -2.12 8.40 -23.16
CA GLN A 128 -2.10 7.31 -24.15
C GLN A 128 -0.70 6.75 -24.39
N GLU A 129 0.32 7.59 -24.34
CA GLU A 129 1.73 7.18 -24.47
C GLU A 129 2.27 6.50 -23.20
N THR A 130 1.54 6.59 -22.08
CA THR A 130 1.95 5.99 -20.81
C THR A 130 1.38 4.58 -20.66
N PRO A 131 2.17 3.51 -20.84
CA PRO A 131 1.70 2.15 -20.67
C PRO A 131 1.40 1.86 -19.20
N LEU A 132 0.16 1.53 -18.87
CA LEU A 132 -0.18 1.08 -17.52
C LEU A 132 0.05 -0.43 -17.37
N PRO A 133 0.57 -0.90 -16.22
CA PRO A 133 0.79 -2.32 -15.95
C PRO A 133 -0.56 -3.00 -15.60
N VAL A 134 -1.26 -3.48 -16.61
CA VAL A 134 -2.65 -3.97 -16.49
C VAL A 134 -2.74 -5.25 -15.66
N GLN A 135 -1.87 -6.23 -15.94
CA GLN A 135 -1.89 -7.53 -15.24
C GLN A 135 -1.45 -7.38 -13.79
N LEU A 136 -0.38 -6.63 -13.55
CA LEU A 136 0.09 -6.33 -12.20
C LEU A 136 -0.99 -5.60 -11.40
N THR A 137 -1.60 -4.57 -11.97
CA THR A 137 -2.66 -3.80 -11.28
C THR A 137 -3.85 -4.69 -10.92
N ALA A 138 -4.31 -5.53 -11.85
CA ALA A 138 -5.40 -6.46 -11.59
C ALA A 138 -5.04 -7.49 -10.51
N ALA A 139 -3.82 -8.04 -10.56
CA ALA A 139 -3.34 -9.00 -9.57
C ALA A 139 -3.21 -8.37 -8.18
N LEU A 140 -2.65 -7.16 -8.07
CA LEU A 140 -2.53 -6.44 -6.80
C LEU A 140 -3.90 -6.16 -6.18
N LEU A 141 -4.86 -5.68 -6.95
CA LEU A 141 -6.23 -5.42 -6.47
C LEU A 141 -6.95 -6.70 -6.02
N ARG A 142 -6.64 -7.83 -6.64
CA ARG A 142 -7.19 -9.14 -6.27
C ARG A 142 -6.51 -9.70 -5.03
N CYS A 143 -5.18 -9.61 -4.94
CA CYS A 143 -4.40 -10.32 -3.93
C CYS A 143 -4.18 -9.53 -2.64
N ILE A 144 -4.12 -8.20 -2.71
CA ILE A 144 -3.87 -7.34 -1.54
C ILE A 144 -5.16 -6.59 -1.17
N SER A 145 -5.52 -6.60 0.11
CA SER A 145 -6.67 -5.86 0.63
C SER A 145 -6.36 -4.37 0.81
N ASP A 146 -7.40 -3.59 1.13
CA ASP A 146 -7.24 -2.16 1.45
C ASP A 146 -6.45 -1.93 2.73
N ASP A 147 -6.49 -2.92 3.66
CA ASP A 147 -5.73 -2.91 4.92
C ASP A 147 -4.28 -3.43 4.76
N GLY A 148 -3.84 -3.73 3.54
CA GLY A 148 -2.48 -4.21 3.27
C GLY A 148 -2.26 -5.69 3.57
N LEU A 149 -3.31 -6.50 3.74
CA LEU A 149 -3.21 -7.94 3.99
C LEU A 149 -3.40 -8.74 2.70
N ILE A 150 -2.80 -9.93 2.64
CA ILE A 150 -3.05 -10.87 1.55
C ILE A 150 -4.47 -11.44 1.71
N ARG A 151 -5.29 -11.31 0.68
CA ARG A 151 -6.68 -11.80 0.67
C ARG A 151 -6.72 -13.32 0.63
N ASP A 152 -7.75 -13.89 1.24
CA ASP A 152 -7.97 -15.36 1.21
C ASP A 152 -8.12 -15.87 -0.23
N GLU A 153 -8.77 -15.09 -1.09
CA GLU A 153 -9.03 -15.43 -2.48
C GLU A 153 -7.82 -15.25 -3.41
N SER A 154 -6.66 -14.91 -2.88
CA SER A 154 -5.42 -14.75 -3.66
C SER A 154 -4.99 -16.04 -4.33
N SER A 155 -5.19 -17.19 -3.65
CA SER A 155 -5.04 -18.53 -4.22
C SER A 155 -6.05 -19.51 -3.58
N PRO A 156 -6.46 -20.57 -4.31
CA PRO A 156 -7.33 -21.62 -3.75
C PRO A 156 -6.69 -22.32 -2.54
N GLU A 157 -5.37 -22.52 -2.58
CA GLU A 157 -4.60 -23.16 -1.52
C GLU A 157 -4.60 -22.32 -0.24
N LEU A 158 -4.34 -21.02 -0.34
CA LEU A 158 -4.40 -20.11 0.80
C LEU A 158 -5.80 -20.04 1.41
N PHE A 159 -6.82 -19.98 0.58
CA PHE A 159 -8.22 -20.02 1.02
C PHE A 159 -8.52 -21.30 1.80
N GLN A 160 -8.06 -22.44 1.31
CA GLN A 160 -8.25 -23.74 1.97
C GLN A 160 -7.57 -23.78 3.33
N VAL A 161 -6.29 -23.41 3.39
CA VAL A 161 -5.50 -23.39 4.63
C VAL A 161 -6.14 -22.48 5.69
N ARG A 162 -6.49 -21.26 5.32
CA ARG A 162 -7.16 -20.32 6.24
C ARG A 162 -8.55 -20.76 6.66
N SER A 163 -9.28 -21.44 5.77
CA SER A 163 -10.57 -22.03 6.11
C SER A 163 -10.41 -23.16 7.13
N GLU A 164 -9.36 -24.01 6.97
CA GLU A 164 -9.06 -25.05 7.93
C GLU A 164 -8.61 -24.47 9.28
N LEU A 165 -7.79 -23.41 9.29
CA LEU A 165 -7.41 -22.68 10.51
C LEU A 165 -8.65 -22.17 11.27
N ARG A 166 -9.60 -21.54 10.58
CA ARG A 166 -10.85 -21.08 11.19
C ARG A 166 -11.67 -22.24 11.78
N ARG A 167 -11.77 -23.34 11.05
CA ARG A 167 -12.47 -24.55 11.53
C ARG A 167 -11.78 -25.18 12.73
N LEU A 168 -10.45 -25.24 12.70
CA LEU A 168 -9.65 -25.75 13.81
C LEU A 168 -9.86 -24.91 15.07
N HIS A 169 -9.83 -23.58 14.95
CA HIS A 169 -10.09 -22.66 16.05
C HIS A 169 -11.50 -22.88 16.65
N GLN A 170 -12.54 -22.94 15.82
CA GLN A 170 -13.91 -23.16 16.28
C GLN A 170 -14.08 -24.53 16.97
N ASN A 171 -13.44 -25.58 16.43
CA ASN A 171 -13.45 -26.91 17.04
C ASN A 171 -12.72 -26.91 18.38
N CYS A 172 -11.58 -26.21 18.46
CA CYS A 172 -10.81 -26.09 19.67
C CYS A 172 -11.63 -25.41 20.77
N MET A 173 -12.23 -24.24 20.47
CA MET A 173 -13.10 -23.50 21.42
C MET A 173 -14.24 -24.38 21.96
N ARG A 174 -14.91 -25.12 21.07
CA ARG A 174 -16.00 -26.03 21.48
C ARG A 174 -15.48 -27.14 22.40
N ARG A 175 -14.37 -27.82 22.03
CA ARG A 175 -13.79 -28.88 22.86
C ARG A 175 -13.35 -28.39 24.24
N VAL A 176 -12.73 -27.22 24.29
CA VAL A 176 -12.32 -26.60 25.59
C VAL A 176 -13.54 -26.33 26.45
N LYS A 177 -14.63 -25.76 25.85
CA LYS A 177 -15.86 -25.48 26.57
C LYS A 177 -16.52 -26.76 27.10
N ASP A 178 -16.64 -27.78 26.27
CA ASP A 178 -17.26 -29.07 26.64
C ASP A 178 -16.45 -29.73 27.78
N TYR A 179 -15.10 -29.72 27.67
CA TYR A 179 -14.21 -30.25 28.69
C TYR A 179 -14.31 -29.47 30.00
N ALA A 180 -14.33 -28.13 29.93
CA ALA A 180 -14.47 -27.27 31.10
C ALA A 180 -15.80 -27.49 31.84
N MET A 181 -16.89 -27.74 31.13
CA MET A 181 -18.19 -28.07 31.73
C MET A 181 -18.18 -29.45 32.34
N GLN A 182 -17.65 -30.47 31.64
CA GLN A 182 -17.63 -31.87 32.11
C GLN A 182 -16.85 -32.04 33.38
N TYR A 183 -15.74 -31.32 33.53
CA TYR A 183 -14.86 -31.44 34.71
C TYR A 183 -14.97 -30.28 35.70
N ASN A 184 -15.98 -29.42 35.54
CA ASN A 184 -16.24 -28.25 36.36
C ASN A 184 -14.99 -27.34 36.56
N MET A 185 -14.27 -27.14 35.45
CA MET A 185 -12.97 -26.44 35.46
C MET A 185 -13.09 -24.90 35.49
N LEU A 186 -14.28 -24.33 35.34
CA LEU A 186 -14.47 -22.89 35.33
C LEU A 186 -13.85 -22.19 36.54
N ALA A 187 -13.91 -22.83 37.73
CA ALA A 187 -13.30 -22.31 38.94
C ALA A 187 -11.76 -22.31 38.94
N TRP A 188 -11.15 -23.10 38.04
CA TRP A 188 -9.71 -23.28 37.96
C TRP A 188 -9.05 -22.29 36.98
N LEU A 189 -9.83 -21.72 36.07
CA LEU A 189 -9.37 -20.76 35.10
C LEU A 189 -9.30 -19.35 35.71
N GLN A 190 -8.32 -18.57 35.31
CA GLN A 190 -8.14 -17.19 35.77
C GLN A 190 -9.07 -16.23 35.05
N ASP A 191 -9.17 -16.39 33.70
CA ASP A 191 -9.92 -15.54 32.79
C ASP A 191 -10.66 -16.37 31.75
N GLU A 192 -10.59 -15.95 30.49
CA GLU A 192 -11.22 -16.62 29.35
C GLU A 192 -10.83 -18.10 29.24
N PHE A 193 -11.70 -18.88 28.61
CA PHE A 193 -11.52 -20.33 28.46
C PHE A 193 -10.22 -20.72 27.77
N MET A 194 -9.66 -19.88 26.90
CA MET A 194 -8.51 -20.23 26.08
C MET A 194 -7.81 -18.96 25.61
N THR A 195 -6.49 -18.97 25.57
CA THR A 195 -5.65 -17.93 24.98
C THR A 195 -4.58 -18.54 24.08
N LEU A 196 -3.88 -17.69 23.32
CA LEU A 196 -2.71 -18.08 22.52
C LEU A 196 -1.44 -17.70 23.28
N SER A 197 -0.56 -18.68 23.48
CA SER A 197 0.79 -18.46 24.00
C SER A 197 1.77 -19.21 23.10
N SER A 198 2.79 -18.49 22.59
CA SER A 198 3.78 -19.04 21.66
C SER A 198 3.15 -19.83 20.50
N ASP A 199 2.12 -19.27 19.89
CA ASP A 199 1.35 -19.88 18.79
C ASP A 199 0.61 -21.19 19.14
N ARG A 200 0.38 -21.46 20.42
CA ARG A 200 -0.39 -22.63 20.92
C ARG A 200 -1.62 -22.18 21.70
N TYR A 201 -2.70 -22.92 21.58
CA TYR A 201 -3.87 -22.74 22.44
C TYR A 201 -3.56 -23.27 23.84
N VAL A 202 -3.66 -22.43 24.82
CA VAL A 202 -3.40 -22.77 26.24
C VAL A 202 -4.55 -22.28 27.11
N LEU A 203 -4.71 -22.89 28.27
CA LEU A 203 -5.66 -22.47 29.28
C LEU A 203 -4.93 -21.65 30.36
N PRO A 204 -5.39 -20.44 30.69
CA PRO A 204 -4.86 -19.66 31.80
C PRO A 204 -5.34 -20.26 33.13
N LEU A 205 -4.59 -21.20 33.65
CA LEU A 205 -4.94 -21.98 34.85
C LEU A 205 -4.35 -21.32 36.11
N LYS A 206 -5.15 -21.18 37.17
CA LYS A 206 -4.64 -20.74 38.48
C LYS A 206 -3.61 -21.76 39.00
N ALA A 207 -2.47 -21.29 39.50
CA ALA A 207 -1.31 -22.10 39.87
C ALA A 207 -1.66 -23.24 40.84
N ASN A 208 -2.64 -23.05 41.70
CA ASN A 208 -3.10 -24.05 42.70
C ASN A 208 -3.74 -25.29 42.07
N PHE A 209 -4.15 -25.22 40.78
CA PHE A 209 -4.84 -26.31 40.11
C PHE A 209 -3.97 -27.07 39.09
N LYS A 210 -2.69 -26.71 38.94
CA LYS A 210 -1.75 -27.31 37.97
C LYS A 210 -1.62 -28.83 38.04
N GLY A 211 -1.82 -29.44 39.21
CA GLY A 211 -1.71 -30.88 39.41
C GLY A 211 -3.00 -31.67 39.17
N ARG A 212 -4.11 -31.02 38.83
CA ARG A 212 -5.42 -31.68 38.67
C ARG A 212 -5.67 -32.20 37.27
N MET A 213 -4.82 -31.83 36.30
CA MET A 213 -4.95 -32.22 34.91
C MET A 213 -3.60 -32.62 34.31
N GLN A 214 -3.61 -33.58 33.38
CA GLN A 214 -2.42 -33.94 32.60
C GLN A 214 -2.24 -32.98 31.45
N GLY A 215 -1.02 -32.45 31.28
CA GLY A 215 -0.67 -31.52 30.22
C GLY A 215 0.69 -30.89 30.44
N ILE A 216 0.96 -29.87 29.63
CA ILE A 216 2.24 -29.19 29.54
C ILE A 216 2.06 -27.74 30.03
N ILE A 217 2.93 -27.27 30.93
CA ILE A 217 3.01 -25.85 31.28
C ILE A 217 4.01 -25.19 30.33
N HIS A 218 3.56 -24.19 29.60
CA HIS A 218 4.39 -23.44 28.66
C HIS A 218 5.00 -22.20 29.27
N ASP A 219 4.25 -21.50 30.13
CA ASP A 219 4.70 -20.24 30.71
C ASP A 219 3.96 -19.93 32.03
N TRP A 220 4.39 -18.88 32.71
CA TRP A 220 3.79 -18.36 33.92
C TRP A 220 3.53 -16.86 33.81
N SER A 221 2.47 -16.37 34.46
CA SER A 221 2.29 -14.93 34.61
C SER A 221 3.43 -14.33 35.44
N GLN A 222 3.66 -13.03 35.29
CA GLN A 222 4.71 -12.31 36.05
C GLN A 222 4.57 -12.47 37.55
N THR A 223 3.35 -12.60 38.08
CA THR A 223 3.07 -12.82 39.50
C THR A 223 3.21 -14.28 39.92
N GLY A 224 3.30 -15.21 38.98
CA GLY A 224 3.31 -16.65 39.26
C GLY A 224 1.94 -17.23 39.67
N GLU A 225 0.88 -16.45 39.66
CA GLU A 225 -0.47 -16.88 40.07
C GLU A 225 -1.21 -17.67 39.00
N THR A 226 -0.82 -17.49 37.73
CA THR A 226 -1.42 -18.13 36.56
C THR A 226 -0.35 -18.88 35.79
N CYS A 227 -0.64 -20.13 35.38
CA CYS A 227 0.19 -20.86 34.43
C CYS A 227 -0.57 -21.03 33.09
N TYR A 228 0.16 -20.87 32.01
CA TYR A 228 -0.34 -21.14 30.66
C TYR A 228 -0.18 -22.62 30.34
N PHE A 229 -1.27 -23.34 30.46
CA PHE A 229 -1.31 -24.79 30.49
C PHE A 229 -1.93 -25.36 29.22
N GLU A 230 -1.24 -26.31 28.59
CA GLU A 230 -1.75 -27.07 27.44
C GLU A 230 -2.22 -28.45 27.94
N PRO A 231 -3.52 -28.70 28.01
CA PRO A 231 -4.03 -30.04 28.30
C PRO A 231 -3.67 -31.05 27.22
N MET A 232 -3.49 -32.32 27.58
CA MET A 232 -3.12 -33.37 26.62
C MET A 232 -4.06 -33.47 25.43
N PHE A 233 -5.36 -33.20 25.61
CA PHE A 233 -6.33 -33.22 24.52
C PHE A 233 -6.16 -32.08 23.50
N LEU A 234 -5.40 -31.01 23.85
CA LEU A 234 -5.09 -29.91 22.93
C LEU A 234 -3.79 -30.12 22.13
N VAL A 235 -2.93 -31.04 22.56
CA VAL A 235 -1.60 -31.24 21.93
C VAL A 235 -1.71 -31.51 20.44
N GLU A 236 -2.59 -32.42 20.02
CA GLU A 236 -2.80 -32.74 18.60
C GLU A 236 -3.36 -31.54 17.83
N ILE A 237 -4.31 -30.81 18.43
CA ILE A 237 -4.89 -29.60 17.84
C ILE A 237 -3.82 -28.54 17.63
N ASN A 238 -2.97 -28.31 18.63
CA ASN A 238 -1.88 -27.36 18.58
C ASN A 238 -0.80 -27.76 17.56
N ASN A 239 -0.50 -29.06 17.44
CA ASN A 239 0.42 -29.53 16.41
C ASN A 239 -0.15 -29.24 15.00
N ARG A 240 -1.43 -29.53 14.78
CA ARG A 240 -2.08 -29.21 13.51
C ARG A 240 -2.15 -27.68 13.26
N LEU A 241 -2.35 -26.87 14.30
CA LEU A 241 -2.30 -25.41 14.20
C LEU A 241 -0.92 -24.94 13.69
N GLN A 242 0.16 -25.49 14.24
CA GLN A 242 1.53 -25.15 13.82
C GLN A 242 1.81 -25.55 12.36
N GLU A 243 1.34 -26.72 11.94
CA GLU A 243 1.44 -27.15 10.54
C GLU A 243 0.70 -26.20 9.62
N LEU A 244 -0.56 -25.90 9.92
CA LEU A 244 -1.38 -24.98 9.11
C LEU A 244 -0.80 -23.56 9.05
N LYS A 245 -0.25 -23.06 10.14
CA LYS A 245 0.43 -21.73 10.14
C LYS A 245 1.69 -21.73 9.28
N ARG A 246 2.40 -22.85 9.20
CA ARG A 246 3.53 -22.99 8.30
C ARG A 246 3.06 -23.05 6.84
N GLU A 247 2.04 -23.86 6.56
CA GLU A 247 1.41 -23.95 5.24
C GLU A 247 0.89 -22.58 4.79
N GLU A 248 0.23 -21.82 5.67
CA GLU A 248 -0.23 -20.44 5.40
C GLU A 248 0.91 -19.52 4.96
N ARG A 249 2.02 -19.50 5.71
CA ARG A 249 3.20 -18.69 5.36
C ARG A 249 3.81 -19.09 4.02
N GLU A 250 3.87 -20.40 3.74
CA GLU A 250 4.36 -20.93 2.45
C GLU A 250 3.47 -20.47 1.29
N GLU A 251 2.14 -20.49 1.45
CA GLU A 251 1.21 -20.01 0.44
C GLU A 251 1.25 -18.49 0.28
N GLU A 252 1.36 -17.72 1.36
CA GLU A 252 1.58 -16.27 1.29
C GLU A 252 2.85 -15.92 0.52
N HIS A 253 3.95 -16.64 0.77
CA HIS A 253 5.19 -16.47 0.01
C HIS A 253 5.02 -16.77 -1.49
N LYS A 254 4.22 -17.76 -1.87
CA LYS A 254 3.92 -18.05 -3.29
C LYS A 254 3.13 -16.91 -3.94
N VAL A 255 2.15 -16.34 -3.23
CA VAL A 255 1.41 -15.16 -3.70
C VAL A 255 2.34 -13.97 -3.91
N LEU A 256 3.22 -13.66 -2.95
CA LEU A 256 4.20 -12.58 -3.08
C LEU A 256 5.19 -12.81 -4.22
N ALA A 257 5.65 -14.06 -4.40
CA ALA A 257 6.52 -14.44 -5.52
C ALA A 257 5.82 -14.27 -6.89
N TYR A 258 4.55 -14.62 -6.97
CA TYR A 258 3.73 -14.40 -8.15
C TYR A 258 3.59 -12.89 -8.46
N LEU A 259 3.26 -12.06 -7.47
CA LEU A 259 3.17 -10.61 -7.63
C LEU A 259 4.52 -10.00 -8.07
N ARG A 260 5.62 -10.50 -7.50
CA ARG A 260 6.98 -10.10 -7.91
C ARG A 260 7.26 -10.45 -9.37
N SER A 261 6.85 -11.63 -9.83
CA SER A 261 7.05 -12.01 -11.24
C SER A 261 6.30 -11.09 -12.21
N LEU A 262 5.07 -10.70 -11.86
CA LEU A 262 4.30 -9.72 -12.63
C LEU A 262 4.92 -8.31 -12.58
N LEU A 263 5.40 -7.89 -11.40
CA LEU A 263 6.10 -6.62 -11.27
C LEU A 263 7.32 -6.55 -12.19
N LEU A 264 8.14 -7.60 -12.24
CA LEU A 264 9.32 -7.63 -13.11
C LEU A 264 8.93 -7.63 -14.60
N ALA A 265 7.86 -8.32 -14.97
CA ALA A 265 7.36 -8.35 -16.35
C ALA A 265 6.82 -6.98 -16.82
N GLU A 266 6.15 -6.24 -15.93
CA GLU A 266 5.52 -4.95 -16.25
C GLU A 266 6.21 -3.75 -15.56
N LEU A 267 7.47 -3.90 -15.13
CA LEU A 267 8.20 -2.85 -14.42
C LEU A 267 8.31 -1.52 -15.18
N PRO A 268 8.53 -1.50 -16.51
CA PRO A 268 8.51 -0.24 -17.26
C PRO A 268 7.17 0.48 -17.13
N GLY A 269 6.05 -0.25 -17.18
CA GLY A 269 4.71 0.32 -17.00
C GLY A 269 4.47 0.86 -15.59
N ALA A 270 4.97 0.17 -14.55
CA ALA A 270 4.87 0.65 -13.18
C ALA A 270 5.68 1.94 -12.96
N ARG A 271 6.88 2.04 -13.55
CA ARG A 271 7.70 3.26 -13.53
C ARG A 271 7.03 4.40 -14.31
N ALA A 272 6.46 4.12 -15.48
CA ALA A 272 5.75 5.11 -16.29
C ALA A 272 4.49 5.63 -15.55
N ALA A 273 3.75 4.78 -14.87
CA ALA A 273 2.60 5.17 -14.05
C ALA A 273 2.98 6.11 -12.90
N LEU A 274 4.11 5.84 -12.21
CA LEU A 274 4.65 6.73 -11.18
C LEU A 274 5.03 8.08 -11.75
N GLU A 275 5.72 8.09 -12.89
CA GLU A 275 6.15 9.30 -13.58
C GLU A 275 4.95 10.14 -14.03
N LEU A 276 3.91 9.51 -14.57
CA LEU A 276 2.66 10.20 -14.94
C LEU A 276 2.03 10.90 -13.74
N LEU A 277 1.89 10.21 -12.59
CA LEU A 277 1.33 10.81 -11.39
C LEU A 277 2.17 11.99 -10.88
N ALA A 278 3.50 11.84 -10.85
CA ALA A 278 4.41 12.90 -10.44
C ALA A 278 4.31 14.12 -11.39
N GLN A 279 4.13 13.88 -12.69
CA GLN A 279 3.96 14.93 -13.69
C GLN A 279 2.61 15.64 -13.56
N LEU A 280 1.51 14.91 -13.34
CA LEU A 280 0.19 15.48 -13.11
C LEU A 280 0.16 16.34 -11.83
N GLU A 281 0.81 15.85 -10.76
CA GLU A 281 0.93 16.60 -9.51
C GLU A 281 1.71 17.90 -9.71
N HIS A 282 2.84 17.82 -10.39
CA HIS A 282 3.66 18.99 -10.72
C HIS A 282 2.89 20.02 -11.55
N MET A 283 2.21 19.63 -12.61
CA MET A 283 1.42 20.53 -13.47
C MET A 283 0.33 21.25 -12.66
N ARG A 284 -0.35 20.54 -11.76
CA ARG A 284 -1.39 21.13 -10.90
C ARG A 284 -0.86 22.26 -10.03
N TRP A 285 0.31 22.08 -9.41
CA TRP A 285 0.86 23.06 -8.46
C TRP A 285 1.57 24.24 -9.13
N CYS A 286 2.25 24.02 -10.24
CA CYS A 286 2.89 25.10 -10.99
C CYS A 286 1.88 26.16 -11.41
N ARG A 287 0.71 25.78 -11.93
CA ARG A 287 -0.32 26.74 -12.35
C ARG A 287 -0.98 27.45 -11.16
N TYR A 288 -1.28 26.75 -10.10
CA TYR A 288 -1.90 27.35 -8.90
C TYR A 288 -1.04 28.51 -8.37
N HIS A 289 0.27 28.35 -8.34
CA HIS A 289 1.21 29.40 -7.90
C HIS A 289 1.38 30.51 -8.90
N TYR A 290 1.45 30.20 -10.18
CA TYR A 290 1.60 31.21 -11.22
C TYR A 290 0.40 32.18 -11.22
N LEU A 291 -0.82 31.65 -11.14
CA LEU A 291 -2.02 32.48 -11.14
C LEU A 291 -2.19 33.28 -9.84
N ASN A 292 -1.90 32.70 -8.68
CA ASN A 292 -2.10 33.37 -7.41
C ASN A 292 -1.03 34.42 -7.12
N ASN A 293 0.24 34.18 -7.48
CA ASN A 293 1.30 35.17 -7.23
C ASN A 293 1.29 36.32 -8.26
N TRP A 294 0.84 36.06 -9.49
CA TRP A 294 0.67 37.16 -10.47
C TRP A 294 -0.54 38.07 -10.16
N ALA A 295 -1.59 37.49 -9.57
CA ALA A 295 -2.76 38.28 -9.15
C ALA A 295 -2.46 39.17 -7.93
N PHE A 296 -1.47 38.83 -7.11
CA PHE A 296 -1.05 39.64 -5.96
C PHE A 296 0.17 40.56 -6.23
N GLY A 297 0.80 40.42 -7.40
CA GLY A 297 2.00 41.19 -7.77
C GLY A 297 1.76 42.40 -8.65
N GLN A 298 0.56 42.97 -8.69
CA GLN A 298 0.37 44.32 -9.22
C GLN A 298 0.93 45.32 -8.18
N PRO A 299 1.99 46.09 -8.49
CA PRO A 299 2.38 47.17 -7.62
C PRO A 299 1.20 48.13 -7.54
N GLU A 300 0.76 48.48 -6.32
CA GLU A 300 -0.13 49.61 -6.07
C GLU A 300 0.53 50.82 -6.68
N ASN A 301 0.01 51.28 -7.82
CA ASN A 301 0.35 52.60 -8.35
C ASN A 301 -0.21 53.63 -7.38
N GLY A 302 0.68 54.17 -6.52
CA GLY A 302 0.48 55.44 -5.82
C GLY A 302 0.66 56.62 -6.77
#